data_b50ce23042e0d8988b8603dfd0d02567
#
_entry.id   b50ce23042e0d8988b8603dfd0d02567
#
_cell.length_a   1.000
_cell.length_b   1.000
_cell.length_c   1.000
_cell.angle_alpha   90.00
_cell.angle_beta   90.00
_cell.angle_gamma   90.00
#
_symmetry.space_group_name_H-M   'P 1'
#
loop_
_entity.id
_entity.type
_entity.pdbx_description
1 polymer ?
#
loop_
_entity_poly.entity_id
_entity_poly.type
_entity_poly.pdbx_seq_one_letter_code
_entity_poly.pdbx_strand_id
1 'polypeptide(L)'
;MNFFAQPDLLLVIPLILGVLILVYLNSRKVARERLSQLIASKLLSAVIPHFSRKREGTKIAFFFAGMIFLLLSLAGPQWGFSKRTVSPRGIDLLIAVDLSKSMLARDVRPNRLERVKLTLSNLLEKVKGDRLGLIAFSGSAFLQCPLTLDHQAFVKTLDELKVGLIPRPGTNLARPIQEAERSFSKDDTDKFLVLISDGEDLEGQGLMQAKEAAKKGIRIFTIGIGSDQGARIPTDPLNQSPQNFLKDRSGTEILTKLDANALIDIARTTGGQYLPIGPTGEGLTHVFSELQAFGQKKLREQLSTTLPINRYQIFVILGILFLVIENLSPSSKKNILKSATKCFPVAIFLMFGCS
;
A
#
# COMPACT_ATOMS: atom_id res chain seq x y z
N MET A 1 -6.84 25.26 4.08
CA MET A 1 -5.40 24.88 3.94
C MET A 1 -4.72 25.18 5.26
N ASN A 2 -4.23 24.19 5.97
CA ASN A 2 -3.51 24.43 7.19
C ASN A 2 -2.06 24.77 6.85
N PHE A 3 -1.63 26.00 7.15
CA PHE A 3 -0.24 26.44 6.93
C PHE A 3 0.75 25.80 7.90
N PHE A 4 0.27 25.12 8.95
CA PHE A 4 1.07 24.46 9.97
C PHE A 4 0.60 23.03 10.18
N ALA A 5 1.55 22.11 10.42
CA ALA A 5 1.27 20.70 10.71
C ALA A 5 0.55 20.55 12.06
N GLN A 6 0.93 21.40 13.03
CA GLN A 6 0.38 21.39 14.40
C GLN A 6 0.03 22.82 14.82
N PRO A 7 -1.13 23.35 14.40
CA PRO A 7 -1.52 24.73 14.72
C PRO A 7 -1.69 24.97 16.22
N ASP A 8 -2.01 23.95 16.99
CA ASP A 8 -2.20 24.05 18.46
C ASP A 8 -0.92 24.49 19.20
N LEU A 9 0.25 24.14 18.65
CA LEU A 9 1.54 24.57 19.21
C LEU A 9 1.74 26.09 19.12
N LEU A 10 1.09 26.78 18.19
CA LEU A 10 1.16 28.23 18.10
C LEU A 10 0.59 28.93 19.35
N LEU A 11 -0.36 28.31 20.06
CA LEU A 11 -0.90 28.84 21.31
C LEU A 11 0.07 28.69 22.48
N VAL A 12 0.97 27.72 22.40
CA VAL A 12 1.97 27.47 23.47
C VAL A 12 3.19 28.38 23.33
N ILE A 13 3.49 28.88 22.12
CA ILE A 13 4.64 29.75 21.85
C ILE A 13 4.64 31.02 22.73
N PRO A 14 3.56 31.82 22.81
CA PRO A 14 3.57 33.01 23.63
C PRO A 14 3.72 32.71 25.14
N LEU A 15 3.23 31.56 25.60
CA LEU A 15 3.40 31.12 27.00
C LEU A 15 4.90 30.85 27.27
N ILE A 16 5.56 30.09 26.42
CA ILE A 16 7.00 29.80 26.57
C ILE A 16 7.82 31.09 26.51
N LEU A 17 7.53 31.97 25.55
CA LEU A 17 8.21 33.27 25.45
C LEU A 17 7.98 34.14 26.68
N GLY A 18 6.77 34.16 27.23
CA GLY A 18 6.45 34.86 28.46
C GLY A 18 7.29 34.37 29.64
N VAL A 19 7.39 33.05 29.81
CA VAL A 19 8.23 32.45 30.87
C VAL A 19 9.71 32.81 30.65
N LEU A 20 10.22 32.73 29.43
CA LEU A 20 11.62 33.08 29.12
C LEU A 20 11.90 34.55 29.41
N ILE A 21 10.97 35.46 29.09
CA ILE A 21 11.09 36.88 29.42
C ILE A 21 11.11 37.10 30.94
N LEU A 22 10.22 36.44 31.67
CA LEU A 22 10.18 36.54 33.15
C LEU A 22 11.47 36.06 33.79
N VAL A 23 11.97 34.88 33.36
CA VAL A 23 13.24 34.33 33.84
C VAL A 23 14.40 35.29 33.53
N TYR A 24 14.42 35.85 32.32
CA TYR A 24 15.42 36.82 31.91
C TYR A 24 15.39 38.10 32.74
N LEU A 25 14.20 38.68 32.95
CA LEU A 25 14.04 39.90 33.77
C LEU A 25 14.43 39.63 35.23
N ASN A 26 14.04 38.50 35.79
CA ASN A 26 14.41 38.11 37.16
C ASN A 26 15.92 37.92 37.32
N SER A 27 16.54 37.20 36.37
CA SER A 27 18.00 37.01 36.36
C SER A 27 18.76 38.35 36.33
N ARG A 28 18.28 39.31 35.54
CA ARG A 28 18.85 40.68 35.51
C ARG A 28 18.67 41.43 36.83
N LYS A 29 17.50 41.30 37.49
CA LYS A 29 17.25 41.92 38.77
C LYS A 29 18.22 41.39 39.80
N VAL A 30 18.34 40.06 39.90
CA VAL A 30 19.24 39.40 40.87
C VAL A 30 20.71 39.77 40.56
N ALA A 31 21.13 39.81 39.30
CA ALA A 31 22.48 40.19 38.90
C ALA A 31 22.81 41.64 39.30
N ARG A 32 21.83 42.59 39.15
CA ARG A 32 21.99 44.00 39.59
C ARG A 32 22.10 44.11 41.08
N GLU A 33 21.27 43.42 41.86
CA GLU A 33 21.28 43.39 43.31
C GLU A 33 22.61 42.88 43.83
N ARG A 34 23.15 41.78 43.27
CA ARG A 34 24.48 41.25 43.65
C ARG A 34 25.61 42.22 43.32
N LEU A 35 25.58 42.88 42.15
CA LEU A 35 26.56 43.87 41.76
C LEU A 35 26.54 45.11 42.62
N SER A 36 25.36 45.57 43.07
CA SER A 36 25.21 46.73 43.96
C SER A 36 25.74 46.47 45.35
N GLN A 37 25.74 45.22 45.83
CA GLN A 37 26.32 44.81 47.10
C GLN A 37 27.86 44.74 47.06
N LEU A 38 28.45 44.48 45.88
CA LEU A 38 29.91 44.32 45.75
C LEU A 38 30.64 45.59 45.38
N ILE A 39 30.01 46.54 44.69
CA ILE A 39 30.69 47.74 44.17
C ILE A 39 29.79 48.97 44.38
N ALA A 40 30.36 50.02 45.03
CA ALA A 40 29.68 51.28 45.16
C ALA A 40 29.28 51.85 43.80
N SER A 41 28.02 52.35 43.65
CA SER A 41 27.44 52.76 42.37
C SER A 41 28.26 53.80 41.56
N LYS A 42 29.09 54.60 42.22
CA LYS A 42 30.00 55.58 41.60
C LYS A 42 31.21 54.94 40.91
N LEU A 43 31.63 53.76 41.32
CA LEU A 43 32.79 53.06 40.76
C LEU A 43 32.42 52.14 39.56
N LEU A 44 31.13 51.86 39.39
CA LEU A 44 30.65 50.96 38.33
C LEU A 44 30.97 51.47 36.91
N SER A 45 30.89 52.80 36.71
CA SER A 45 31.22 53.42 35.43
C SER A 45 32.73 53.45 35.14
N ALA A 46 33.58 53.40 36.16
CA ALA A 46 35.04 53.37 36.03
C ALA A 46 35.55 51.94 35.78
N VAL A 47 34.91 50.94 36.37
CA VAL A 47 35.32 49.53 36.25
C VAL A 47 34.82 48.87 34.99
N ILE A 48 33.70 49.32 34.42
CA ILE A 48 33.12 48.81 33.15
C ILE A 48 33.00 49.93 32.12
N PRO A 49 34.12 50.46 31.61
CA PRO A 49 34.12 51.65 30.73
C PRO A 49 33.50 51.44 29.33
N HIS A 50 33.13 50.19 28.96
CA HIS A 50 32.63 49.84 27.63
C HIS A 50 31.22 49.19 27.66
N PHE A 51 30.44 49.38 28.73
CA PHE A 51 29.09 48.85 28.78
C PHE A 51 28.12 49.68 27.92
N SER A 52 27.90 49.23 26.67
CA SER A 52 26.96 49.92 25.80
C SER A 52 25.59 49.32 25.92
N ARG A 53 24.65 50.04 26.50
CA ARG A 53 23.22 49.67 26.64
C ARG A 53 22.56 49.29 25.30
N LYS A 54 22.96 49.92 24.19
CA LYS A 54 22.45 49.62 22.84
C LYS A 54 22.89 48.21 22.36
N ARG A 55 24.14 47.80 22.62
CA ARG A 55 24.68 46.49 22.22
C ARG A 55 24.04 45.35 23.01
N GLU A 56 23.77 45.58 24.28
CA GLU A 56 23.06 44.60 25.09
C GLU A 56 21.63 44.38 24.58
N GLY A 57 20.91 45.47 24.24
CA GLY A 57 19.60 45.38 23.63
C GLY A 57 19.55 44.59 22.33
N THR A 58 20.55 44.76 21.46
CA THR A 58 20.63 44.00 20.20
C THR A 58 20.89 42.52 20.43
N LYS A 59 21.72 42.13 21.40
CA LYS A 59 21.93 40.72 21.76
C LYS A 59 20.64 40.05 22.21
N ILE A 60 19.91 40.72 23.09
CA ILE A 60 18.63 40.23 23.60
C ILE A 60 17.64 40.06 22.45
N ALA A 61 17.59 41.04 21.53
CA ALA A 61 16.73 40.94 20.35
C ALA A 61 17.07 39.72 19.47
N PHE A 62 18.37 39.47 19.21
CA PHE A 62 18.80 38.30 18.46
C PHE A 62 18.49 36.98 19.18
N PHE A 63 18.68 36.91 20.51
CA PHE A 63 18.32 35.75 21.31
C PHE A 63 16.83 35.42 21.21
N PHE A 64 15.97 36.40 21.45
CA PHE A 64 14.52 36.18 21.36
C PHE A 64 14.06 35.91 19.93
N ALA A 65 14.64 36.56 18.92
CA ALA A 65 14.37 36.27 17.52
C ALA A 65 14.73 34.81 17.17
N GLY A 66 15.92 34.36 17.57
CA GLY A 66 16.34 32.96 17.39
C GLY A 66 15.39 31.98 18.06
N MET A 67 14.96 32.27 19.29
CA MET A 67 14.02 31.43 20.02
C MET A 67 12.63 31.38 19.37
N ILE A 68 12.15 32.52 18.84
CA ILE A 68 10.89 32.58 18.09
C ILE A 68 10.96 31.69 16.83
N PHE A 69 12.05 31.79 16.06
CA PHE A 69 12.20 30.96 14.86
C PHE A 69 12.27 29.47 15.20
N LEU A 70 12.97 29.08 16.28
CA LEU A 70 13.01 27.69 16.72
C LEU A 70 11.64 27.18 17.17
N LEU A 71 10.89 27.98 17.92
CA LEU A 71 9.55 27.63 18.36
C LEU A 71 8.56 27.54 17.17
N LEU A 72 8.68 28.45 16.18
CA LEU A 72 7.88 28.38 14.96
C LEU A 72 8.20 27.13 14.13
N SER A 73 9.45 26.65 14.17
CA SER A 73 9.82 25.42 13.49
C SER A 73 9.11 24.19 14.05
N LEU A 74 8.83 24.15 15.36
CA LEU A 74 8.07 23.08 16.03
C LEU A 74 6.62 23.00 15.55
N ALA A 75 6.01 24.13 15.19
CA ALA A 75 4.66 24.15 14.62
C ALA A 75 4.58 23.53 13.22
N GLY A 76 5.74 23.22 12.61
CA GLY A 76 5.83 22.56 11.31
C GLY A 76 5.23 23.37 10.17
N PRO A 77 5.80 24.53 9.78
CA PRO A 77 5.28 25.32 8.68
C PRO A 77 5.32 24.54 7.39
N GLN A 78 4.17 24.53 6.67
CA GLN A 78 3.95 23.72 5.47
C GLN A 78 3.61 24.62 4.29
N TRP A 79 4.40 24.54 3.23
CA TRP A 79 4.07 25.14 1.94
C TRP A 79 4.67 24.33 0.79
N GLY A 80 3.95 24.34 -0.34
CA GLY A 80 4.23 23.48 -1.48
C GLY A 80 3.66 22.07 -1.30
N PHE A 81 3.54 21.38 -2.41
CA PHE A 81 3.00 20.01 -2.45
C PHE A 81 4.03 19.07 -3.04
N SER A 82 4.28 17.96 -2.38
CA SER A 82 5.06 16.86 -2.94
C SER A 82 4.12 15.82 -3.53
N LYS A 83 4.36 15.45 -4.76
CA LYS A 83 3.78 14.22 -5.33
C LYS A 83 4.60 13.06 -4.76
N ARG A 84 4.06 12.35 -3.79
CA ARG A 84 4.68 11.12 -3.34
C ARG A 84 4.50 10.10 -4.46
N THR A 85 5.57 9.66 -5.08
CA THR A 85 5.58 8.46 -5.92
C THR A 85 5.36 7.28 -4.98
N VAL A 86 4.10 6.94 -4.76
CA VAL A 86 3.77 5.67 -4.12
C VAL A 86 4.08 4.62 -5.17
N SER A 87 4.97 3.68 -4.86
CA SER A 87 5.17 2.51 -5.71
C SER A 87 3.80 1.87 -5.93
N PRO A 88 3.36 1.67 -7.18
CA PRO A 88 2.09 1.06 -7.46
C PRO A 88 2.06 -0.31 -6.79
N ARG A 89 1.22 -0.48 -5.79
CA ARG A 89 0.91 -1.82 -5.28
C ARG A 89 0.00 -2.45 -6.31
N GLY A 90 0.48 -3.47 -7.00
CA GLY A 90 -0.32 -4.31 -7.87
C GLY A 90 -1.50 -4.95 -7.12
N ILE A 91 -2.41 -5.53 -7.84
CA ILE A 91 -3.48 -6.36 -7.26
C ILE A 91 -2.96 -7.77 -6.97
N ASP A 92 -3.61 -8.45 -6.03
CA ASP A 92 -3.43 -9.87 -5.79
C ASP A 92 -4.54 -10.63 -6.51
N LEU A 93 -4.16 -11.40 -7.51
CA LEU A 93 -5.08 -12.16 -8.34
C LEU A 93 -4.81 -13.65 -8.22
N LEU A 94 -5.75 -14.38 -7.62
CA LEU A 94 -5.77 -15.82 -7.64
C LEU A 94 -6.69 -16.31 -8.75
N ILE A 95 -6.24 -17.29 -9.52
CA ILE A 95 -7.01 -17.92 -10.58
C ILE A 95 -7.27 -19.37 -10.16
N ALA A 96 -8.54 -19.73 -10.00
CA ALA A 96 -8.94 -21.08 -9.67
C ALA A 96 -9.51 -21.77 -10.92
N VAL A 97 -8.88 -22.89 -11.30
CA VAL A 97 -9.23 -23.64 -12.50
C VAL A 97 -9.80 -25.00 -12.08
N ASP A 98 -10.98 -25.30 -12.60
CA ASP A 98 -11.63 -26.59 -12.45
C ASP A 98 -10.89 -27.69 -13.22
N LEU A 99 -10.59 -28.79 -12.57
CA LEU A 99 -9.97 -29.99 -13.14
C LEU A 99 -10.87 -31.23 -13.06
N SER A 100 -12.18 -31.02 -12.87
CA SER A 100 -13.17 -32.10 -12.91
C SER A 100 -13.23 -32.75 -14.30
N LYS A 101 -13.77 -33.95 -14.38
CA LYS A 101 -13.86 -34.68 -15.66
C LYS A 101 -14.70 -33.97 -16.71
N SER A 102 -15.64 -33.16 -16.32
CA SER A 102 -16.46 -32.33 -17.22
C SER A 102 -15.63 -31.35 -18.06
N MET A 103 -14.45 -30.94 -17.56
CA MET A 103 -13.53 -30.08 -18.30
C MET A 103 -12.87 -30.75 -19.52
N LEU A 104 -13.05 -32.05 -19.72
CA LEU A 104 -12.66 -32.75 -20.97
C LEU A 104 -13.70 -32.61 -22.09
N ALA A 105 -14.89 -32.09 -21.80
CA ALA A 105 -15.93 -31.88 -22.80
C ALA A 105 -15.44 -30.98 -23.93
N ARG A 106 -15.94 -31.22 -25.16
CA ARG A 106 -15.47 -30.60 -26.40
C ARG A 106 -16.49 -29.67 -27.06
N ASP A 107 -17.44 -29.21 -26.28
CA ASP A 107 -18.36 -28.13 -26.69
C ASP A 107 -17.62 -26.81 -26.91
N VAL A 108 -16.49 -26.64 -26.25
CA VAL A 108 -15.53 -25.57 -26.49
C VAL A 108 -14.20 -26.19 -26.97
N ARG A 109 -13.70 -25.78 -28.15
CA ARG A 109 -12.51 -26.38 -28.74
C ARG A 109 -11.20 -25.83 -28.16
N PRO A 110 -10.15 -26.65 -27.99
CA PRO A 110 -10.06 -28.09 -28.26
C PRO A 110 -10.85 -28.93 -27.22
N ASN A 111 -10.84 -28.59 -25.96
CA ASN A 111 -11.71 -28.95 -24.84
C ASN A 111 -11.79 -27.79 -23.87
N ARG A 112 -12.63 -27.87 -22.85
CA ARG A 112 -12.82 -26.77 -21.88
C ARG A 112 -11.52 -26.39 -21.18
N LEU A 113 -10.77 -27.35 -20.62
CA LEU A 113 -9.50 -27.07 -19.92
C LEU A 113 -8.44 -26.44 -20.82
N GLU A 114 -8.22 -27.01 -21.99
CA GLU A 114 -7.23 -26.49 -22.93
C GLU A 114 -7.60 -25.09 -23.44
N ARG A 115 -8.88 -24.79 -23.61
CA ARG A 115 -9.34 -23.44 -23.93
C ARG A 115 -8.98 -22.43 -22.82
N VAL A 116 -9.20 -22.81 -21.55
CA VAL A 116 -8.82 -21.98 -20.41
C VAL A 116 -7.32 -21.70 -20.41
N LYS A 117 -6.49 -22.75 -20.55
CA LYS A 117 -5.04 -22.62 -20.59
C LYS A 117 -4.56 -21.68 -21.68
N LEU A 118 -5.00 -21.91 -22.93
CA LEU A 118 -4.64 -21.05 -24.07
C LEU A 118 -5.04 -19.59 -23.85
N THR A 119 -6.24 -19.36 -23.33
CA THR A 119 -6.73 -18.00 -23.11
C THR A 119 -5.93 -17.31 -22.00
N LEU A 120 -5.69 -18.00 -20.88
CA LEU A 120 -4.91 -17.45 -19.77
C LEU A 120 -3.47 -17.15 -20.19
N SER A 121 -2.78 -18.07 -20.87
CA SER A 121 -1.40 -17.84 -21.33
C SER A 121 -1.29 -16.60 -22.20
N ASN A 122 -2.21 -16.40 -23.15
CA ASN A 122 -2.24 -15.22 -24.02
C ASN A 122 -2.52 -13.90 -23.27
N LEU A 123 -3.33 -13.95 -22.20
CA LEU A 123 -3.67 -12.77 -21.41
C LEU A 123 -2.52 -12.36 -20.47
N LEU A 124 -1.82 -13.32 -19.91
CA LEU A 124 -0.78 -13.08 -18.92
C LEU A 124 0.45 -12.40 -19.51
N GLU A 125 0.71 -12.53 -20.80
CA GLU A 125 1.75 -11.75 -21.51
C GLU A 125 1.51 -10.23 -21.41
N LYS A 126 0.25 -9.82 -21.22
CA LYS A 126 -0.16 -8.40 -21.16
C LYS A 126 -0.24 -7.83 -19.75
N VAL A 127 -0.22 -8.70 -18.74
CA VAL A 127 -0.32 -8.30 -17.32
C VAL A 127 1.08 -7.94 -16.80
N LYS A 128 1.23 -6.77 -16.17
CA LYS A 128 2.51 -6.32 -15.59
C LYS A 128 2.29 -5.72 -14.20
N GLY A 129 3.09 -6.19 -13.24
CA GLY A 129 3.15 -5.57 -11.91
C GLY A 129 2.15 -6.14 -10.89
N ASP A 130 1.30 -7.09 -11.29
CA ASP A 130 0.35 -7.76 -10.40
C ASP A 130 0.89 -9.11 -9.93
N ARG A 131 0.54 -9.52 -8.70
CA ARG A 131 0.89 -10.87 -8.20
C ARG A 131 -0.20 -11.85 -8.65
N LEU A 132 0.23 -12.91 -9.29
CA LEU A 132 -0.64 -13.97 -9.78
C LEU A 132 -0.41 -15.27 -9.01
N GLY A 133 -1.47 -15.99 -8.71
CA GLY A 133 -1.38 -17.33 -8.13
C GLY A 133 -2.42 -18.26 -8.75
N LEU A 134 -2.17 -19.56 -8.70
CA LEU A 134 -2.96 -20.60 -9.35
C LEU A 134 -3.47 -21.62 -8.33
N ILE A 135 -4.78 -21.82 -8.33
CA ILE A 135 -5.45 -22.86 -7.57
C ILE A 135 -6.04 -23.87 -8.57
N ALA A 136 -5.77 -25.15 -8.36
CA ALA A 136 -6.44 -26.23 -9.08
C ALA A 136 -7.47 -26.86 -8.16
N PHE A 137 -8.66 -27.12 -8.69
CA PHE A 137 -9.71 -27.73 -7.87
C PHE A 137 -10.57 -28.76 -8.64
N SER A 138 -11.24 -29.59 -7.89
CA SER A 138 -12.25 -30.56 -8.29
C SER A 138 -13.14 -30.83 -7.06
N GLY A 139 -13.20 -32.03 -6.49
CA GLY A 139 -13.80 -32.31 -5.16
C GLY A 139 -12.98 -31.77 -3.97
N SER A 140 -11.74 -31.35 -4.20
CA SER A 140 -10.86 -30.63 -3.27
C SER A 140 -10.08 -29.55 -4.03
N ALA A 141 -9.42 -28.62 -3.31
CA ALA A 141 -8.65 -27.54 -3.93
C ALA A 141 -7.25 -27.49 -3.35
N PHE A 142 -6.27 -27.13 -4.19
CA PHE A 142 -4.87 -26.98 -3.82
C PHE A 142 -4.23 -25.81 -4.52
N LEU A 143 -3.45 -25.02 -3.78
CA LEU A 143 -2.61 -23.98 -4.35
C LEU A 143 -1.48 -24.62 -5.15
N GLN A 144 -1.46 -24.43 -6.46
CA GLN A 144 -0.44 -24.94 -7.37
C GLN A 144 0.71 -23.94 -7.55
N CYS A 145 0.38 -22.66 -7.67
CA CYS A 145 1.34 -21.58 -7.72
C CYS A 145 0.97 -20.52 -6.68
N PRO A 146 1.83 -20.23 -5.69
CA PRO A 146 1.59 -19.14 -4.76
C PRO A 146 1.64 -17.78 -5.47
N LEU A 147 1.12 -16.74 -4.83
CA LEU A 147 1.14 -15.38 -5.37
C LEU A 147 2.56 -14.93 -5.70
N THR A 148 2.84 -14.74 -6.98
CA THR A 148 4.17 -14.38 -7.50
C THR A 148 4.09 -13.28 -8.56
N LEU A 149 5.15 -12.50 -8.70
CA LEU A 149 5.39 -11.59 -9.83
C LEU A 149 6.04 -12.30 -11.03
N ASP A 150 6.48 -13.53 -10.84
CA ASP A 150 7.04 -14.37 -11.90
C ASP A 150 5.92 -15.04 -12.72
N HIS A 151 5.51 -14.35 -13.77
CA HIS A 151 4.45 -14.83 -14.66
C HIS A 151 4.88 -16.06 -15.48
N GLN A 152 6.19 -16.25 -15.69
CA GLN A 152 6.68 -17.45 -16.40
C GLN A 152 6.51 -18.71 -15.54
N ALA A 153 6.79 -18.60 -14.23
CA ALA A 153 6.54 -19.69 -13.29
C ALA A 153 5.04 -20.04 -13.23
N PHE A 154 4.17 -19.02 -13.25
CA PHE A 154 2.72 -19.24 -13.32
C PHE A 154 2.31 -20.00 -14.58
N VAL A 155 2.73 -19.54 -15.77
CA VAL A 155 2.40 -20.18 -17.06
C VAL A 155 2.87 -21.63 -17.09
N LYS A 156 4.09 -21.90 -16.65
CA LYS A 156 4.61 -23.26 -16.53
C LYS A 156 3.71 -24.16 -15.69
N THR A 157 3.30 -23.67 -14.51
CA THR A 157 2.40 -24.42 -13.63
C THR A 157 1.00 -24.62 -14.25
N LEU A 158 0.50 -23.60 -14.98
CA LEU A 158 -0.76 -23.68 -15.70
C LEU A 158 -0.72 -24.77 -16.79
N ASP A 159 0.38 -24.87 -17.53
CA ASP A 159 0.55 -25.88 -18.61
C ASP A 159 0.59 -27.32 -18.05
N GLU A 160 1.06 -27.50 -16.83
CA GLU A 160 1.11 -28.80 -16.15
C GLU A 160 -0.26 -29.29 -15.64
N LEU A 161 -1.28 -28.41 -15.57
CA LEU A 161 -2.62 -28.80 -15.13
C LEU A 161 -3.22 -29.87 -16.06
N LYS A 162 -3.76 -30.89 -15.46
CA LYS A 162 -4.44 -32.01 -16.16
C LYS A 162 -5.67 -32.46 -15.38
N VAL A 163 -6.72 -32.85 -16.10
CA VAL A 163 -7.86 -33.49 -15.46
C VAL A 163 -7.40 -34.77 -14.75
N GLY A 164 -7.85 -34.98 -13.52
CA GLY A 164 -7.43 -36.08 -12.66
C GLY A 164 -6.17 -35.81 -11.83
N LEU A 165 -5.58 -34.62 -11.88
CA LEU A 165 -4.49 -34.20 -10.99
C LEU A 165 -4.97 -34.18 -9.51
N ILE A 166 -6.24 -33.82 -9.29
CA ILE A 166 -6.85 -33.79 -7.97
C ILE A 166 -7.45 -35.16 -7.66
N PRO A 167 -7.02 -35.82 -6.55
CA PRO A 167 -7.43 -37.20 -6.26
C PRO A 167 -8.93 -37.37 -5.98
N ARG A 168 -9.58 -36.35 -5.40
CA ARG A 168 -11.01 -36.38 -5.07
C ARG A 168 -11.82 -35.96 -6.28
N PRO A 169 -12.62 -36.87 -6.88
CA PRO A 169 -13.47 -36.55 -8.02
C PRO A 169 -14.68 -35.70 -7.62
N GLY A 170 -15.37 -35.14 -8.59
CA GLY A 170 -16.52 -34.26 -8.41
C GLY A 170 -16.11 -32.79 -8.52
N THR A 171 -17.05 -31.88 -8.22
CA THR A 171 -16.83 -30.44 -8.22
C THR A 171 -17.40 -29.84 -6.94
N ASN A 172 -16.63 -29.02 -6.25
CA ASN A 172 -17.04 -28.30 -5.06
C ASN A 172 -16.49 -26.85 -5.15
N LEU A 173 -17.38 -25.90 -5.38
CA LEU A 173 -17.03 -24.49 -5.56
C LEU A 173 -16.61 -23.79 -4.25
N ALA A 174 -16.95 -24.34 -3.08
CA ALA A 174 -16.52 -23.79 -1.79
C ALA A 174 -15.01 -23.98 -1.55
N ARG A 175 -14.44 -25.09 -2.05
CA ARG A 175 -13.04 -25.44 -1.80
C ARG A 175 -12.04 -24.43 -2.39
N PRO A 176 -12.13 -24.04 -3.66
CA PRO A 176 -11.23 -23.02 -4.22
C PRO A 176 -11.36 -21.66 -3.54
N ILE A 177 -12.57 -21.30 -3.06
CA ILE A 177 -12.80 -20.07 -2.32
C ILE A 177 -12.10 -20.14 -0.95
N GLN A 178 -12.22 -21.24 -0.22
CA GLN A 178 -11.52 -21.48 1.05
C GLN A 178 -10.00 -21.45 0.88
N GLU A 179 -9.49 -22.07 -0.19
CA GLU A 179 -8.06 -22.09 -0.47
C GLU A 179 -7.55 -20.69 -0.84
N ALA A 180 -8.32 -19.90 -1.60
CA ALA A 180 -8.00 -18.52 -1.89
C ALA A 180 -7.93 -17.68 -0.61
N GLU A 181 -8.88 -17.82 0.31
CA GLU A 181 -8.86 -17.12 1.59
C GLU A 181 -7.59 -17.38 2.41
N ARG A 182 -7.06 -18.59 2.35
CA ARG A 182 -5.81 -18.99 3.04
C ARG A 182 -4.57 -18.48 2.35
N SER A 183 -4.64 -18.38 1.01
CA SER A 183 -3.50 -18.04 0.15
C SER A 183 -3.27 -16.55 0.01
N PHE A 184 -4.29 -15.73 0.22
CA PHE A 184 -4.11 -14.27 0.21
C PHE A 184 -3.29 -13.80 1.40
N SER A 185 -2.35 -12.89 1.14
CA SER A 185 -1.59 -12.25 2.21
C SER A 185 -2.49 -11.39 3.10
N LYS A 186 -2.04 -11.14 4.34
CA LYS A 186 -2.74 -10.23 5.27
C LYS A 186 -2.53 -8.76 4.94
N ASP A 187 -1.79 -8.47 3.86
CA ASP A 187 -1.52 -7.12 3.40
C ASP A 187 -2.79 -6.40 2.94
N ASP A 188 -2.75 -5.08 2.95
CA ASP A 188 -3.85 -4.20 2.50
C ASP A 188 -3.89 -4.06 0.97
N THR A 189 -3.71 -5.18 0.25
CA THR A 189 -3.85 -5.27 -1.21
C THR A 189 -5.27 -5.68 -1.57
N ASP A 190 -5.75 -5.23 -2.75
CA ASP A 190 -7.02 -5.69 -3.27
C ASP A 190 -6.92 -7.15 -3.69
N LYS A 191 -7.87 -7.96 -3.23
CA LYS A 191 -7.89 -9.42 -3.37
C LYS A 191 -8.95 -9.82 -4.37
N PHE A 192 -8.51 -10.42 -5.46
CA PHE A 192 -9.39 -10.89 -6.52
C PHE A 192 -9.21 -12.38 -6.76
N LEU A 193 -10.33 -13.09 -6.85
CA LEU A 193 -10.37 -14.48 -7.26
C LEU A 193 -11.12 -14.59 -8.58
N VAL A 194 -10.48 -15.19 -9.60
CA VAL A 194 -11.16 -15.60 -10.84
C VAL A 194 -11.42 -17.08 -10.76
N LEU A 195 -12.69 -17.47 -10.65
CA LEU A 195 -13.14 -18.85 -10.55
C LEU A 195 -13.65 -19.32 -11.92
N ILE A 196 -13.00 -20.34 -12.50
CA ILE A 196 -13.29 -20.86 -13.83
C ILE A 196 -13.82 -22.29 -13.69
N SER A 197 -15.08 -22.51 -14.03
CA SER A 197 -15.79 -23.79 -13.90
C SER A 197 -16.98 -23.87 -14.86
N ASP A 198 -17.53 -25.04 -15.03
CA ASP A 198 -18.84 -25.24 -15.64
C ASP A 198 -20.01 -25.04 -14.63
N GLY A 199 -19.70 -24.68 -13.40
CA GLY A 199 -20.67 -24.32 -12.38
C GLY A 199 -21.35 -25.49 -11.67
N GLU A 200 -21.08 -26.73 -12.02
CA GLU A 200 -21.61 -27.87 -11.28
C GLU A 200 -21.10 -27.86 -9.83
N ASP A 201 -21.95 -27.56 -8.86
CA ASP A 201 -21.60 -27.56 -7.42
C ASP A 201 -22.33 -28.73 -6.73
N LEU A 202 -21.71 -29.90 -6.75
CA LEU A 202 -22.29 -31.12 -6.21
C LEU A 202 -22.55 -31.08 -4.69
N GLU A 203 -21.87 -30.23 -3.94
CA GLU A 203 -22.02 -30.08 -2.49
C GLU A 203 -22.87 -28.84 -2.11
N GLY A 204 -23.14 -27.91 -3.03
CA GLY A 204 -24.02 -26.75 -2.84
C GLY A 204 -23.54 -25.73 -1.79
N GLN A 205 -22.26 -25.74 -1.45
CA GLN A 205 -21.68 -24.90 -0.38
C GLN A 205 -21.01 -23.63 -0.92
N GLY A 206 -20.90 -23.48 -2.24
CA GLY A 206 -20.17 -22.38 -2.89
C GLY A 206 -20.68 -20.99 -2.47
N LEU A 207 -22.00 -20.79 -2.45
CA LEU A 207 -22.60 -19.50 -2.10
C LEU A 207 -22.35 -19.11 -0.63
N MET A 208 -22.39 -20.08 0.29
CA MET A 208 -22.12 -19.81 1.70
C MET A 208 -20.68 -19.35 1.89
N GLN A 209 -19.73 -20.02 1.24
CA GLN A 209 -18.31 -19.66 1.33
C GLN A 209 -18.04 -18.31 0.65
N ALA A 210 -18.73 -18.00 -0.45
CA ALA A 210 -18.63 -16.69 -1.10
C ALA A 210 -19.05 -15.54 -0.17
N LYS A 211 -20.08 -15.72 0.66
CA LYS A 211 -20.49 -14.73 1.68
C LYS A 211 -19.39 -14.47 2.72
N GLU A 212 -18.70 -15.53 3.15
CA GLU A 212 -17.56 -15.36 4.08
C GLU A 212 -16.36 -14.68 3.43
N ALA A 213 -16.05 -15.02 2.17
CA ALA A 213 -15.01 -14.37 1.40
C ALA A 213 -15.28 -12.86 1.19
N ALA A 214 -16.55 -12.50 0.92
CA ALA A 214 -16.97 -11.11 0.79
C ALA A 214 -16.71 -10.29 2.06
N LYS A 215 -16.98 -10.86 3.25
CA LYS A 215 -16.68 -10.21 4.54
C LYS A 215 -15.17 -9.93 4.73
N LYS A 216 -14.31 -10.72 4.09
CA LYS A 216 -12.85 -10.57 4.10
C LYS A 216 -12.32 -9.66 2.97
N GLY A 217 -13.22 -9.02 2.21
CA GLY A 217 -12.87 -8.11 1.13
C GLY A 217 -12.37 -8.80 -0.14
N ILE A 218 -12.65 -10.10 -0.32
CA ILE A 218 -12.29 -10.84 -1.52
C ILE A 218 -13.43 -10.69 -2.54
N ARG A 219 -13.10 -10.19 -3.75
CA ARG A 219 -14.04 -10.14 -4.87
C ARG A 219 -13.82 -11.33 -5.77
N ILE A 220 -14.92 -12.01 -6.13
CA ILE A 220 -14.87 -13.21 -6.95
C ILE A 220 -15.52 -12.91 -8.31
N PHE A 221 -14.71 -13.01 -9.37
CA PHE A 221 -15.18 -13.05 -10.73
C PHE A 221 -15.37 -14.51 -11.13
N THR A 222 -16.46 -14.83 -11.77
CA THR A 222 -16.75 -16.20 -12.18
C THR A 222 -16.80 -16.29 -13.70
N ILE A 223 -16.11 -17.28 -14.26
CA ILE A 223 -16.12 -17.57 -15.68
C ILE A 223 -16.79 -18.91 -15.90
N GLY A 224 -17.93 -18.86 -16.58
CA GLY A 224 -18.63 -20.07 -16.97
C GLY A 224 -18.07 -20.65 -18.26
N ILE A 225 -17.74 -21.94 -18.24
CA ILE A 225 -17.26 -22.64 -19.44
C ILE A 225 -18.14 -23.85 -19.74
N GLY A 226 -18.63 -23.94 -20.95
CA GLY A 226 -19.51 -25.00 -21.40
C GLY A 226 -20.71 -24.47 -22.17
N SER A 227 -21.52 -25.40 -22.64
CA SER A 227 -22.75 -25.13 -23.38
C SER A 227 -23.99 -25.48 -22.55
N ASP A 228 -25.04 -24.67 -22.68
CA ASP A 228 -26.34 -24.95 -22.05
C ASP A 228 -27.02 -26.20 -22.64
N GLN A 229 -26.66 -26.56 -23.89
CA GLN A 229 -27.19 -27.77 -24.55
C GLN A 229 -26.60 -29.05 -23.96
N GLY A 230 -25.45 -28.94 -23.29
CA GLY A 230 -24.72 -30.06 -22.73
C GLY A 230 -23.78 -30.72 -23.74
N ALA A 231 -22.76 -31.38 -23.20
CA ALA A 231 -21.76 -32.11 -23.98
C ALA A 231 -21.41 -33.44 -23.31
N ARG A 232 -21.03 -34.43 -24.12
CA ARG A 232 -20.53 -35.72 -23.64
C ARG A 232 -19.07 -35.59 -23.19
N ILE A 233 -18.71 -36.31 -22.17
CA ILE A 233 -17.36 -36.33 -21.62
C ILE A 233 -16.57 -37.48 -22.24
N PRO A 234 -15.50 -37.25 -23.03
CA PRO A 234 -14.70 -38.31 -23.58
C PRO A 234 -13.91 -39.03 -22.48
N THR A 235 -13.75 -40.35 -22.61
CA THR A 235 -12.92 -41.15 -21.68
C THR A 235 -11.44 -41.02 -21.97
N ASP A 236 -11.05 -40.74 -23.22
CA ASP A 236 -9.66 -40.52 -23.66
C ASP A 236 -9.46 -39.07 -24.09
N PRO A 237 -8.72 -38.27 -23.28
CA PRO A 237 -8.46 -36.87 -23.63
C PRO A 237 -7.58 -36.70 -24.89
N LEU A 238 -6.77 -37.66 -25.24
CA LEU A 238 -5.81 -37.60 -26.38
C LEU A 238 -6.47 -37.96 -27.71
N ASN A 239 -7.54 -38.70 -27.70
CA ASN A 239 -8.21 -39.15 -28.93
C ASN A 239 -9.02 -38.01 -29.56
N GLN A 240 -8.63 -37.58 -30.78
CA GLN A 240 -9.31 -36.51 -31.51
C GLN A 240 -10.76 -36.86 -31.92
N SER A 241 -11.04 -38.16 -32.12
CA SER A 241 -12.36 -38.67 -32.42
C SER A 241 -12.80 -39.70 -31.38
N PRO A 242 -13.24 -39.26 -30.22
CA PRO A 242 -13.56 -40.16 -29.12
C PRO A 242 -14.76 -41.03 -29.50
N GLN A 243 -14.54 -42.34 -29.47
CA GLN A 243 -15.61 -43.35 -29.70
C GLN A 243 -16.28 -43.73 -28.37
N ASN A 244 -15.57 -43.49 -27.25
CA ASN A 244 -16.05 -43.84 -25.90
C ASN A 244 -16.27 -42.58 -25.05
N PHE A 245 -17.40 -42.53 -24.44
CA PHE A 245 -17.80 -41.48 -23.51
C PHE A 245 -17.97 -42.04 -22.09
N LEU A 246 -17.85 -41.15 -21.11
CA LEU A 246 -18.04 -41.50 -19.72
C LEU A 246 -19.50 -41.92 -19.49
N LYS A 247 -19.68 -43.06 -18.79
CA LYS A 247 -21.01 -43.62 -18.50
C LYS A 247 -21.25 -43.62 -16.99
N ASP A 248 -22.48 -43.47 -16.62
CA ASP A 248 -22.91 -43.62 -15.25
C ASP A 248 -23.02 -45.14 -14.85
N ARG A 249 -23.46 -45.40 -13.65
CA ARG A 249 -23.64 -46.78 -13.16
C ARG A 249 -24.67 -47.57 -13.93
N SER A 250 -25.59 -46.92 -14.63
CA SER A 250 -26.64 -47.53 -15.44
C SER A 250 -26.18 -47.78 -16.89
N GLY A 251 -24.99 -47.34 -17.26
CA GLY A 251 -24.43 -47.48 -18.62
C GLY A 251 -24.85 -46.33 -19.55
N THR A 252 -25.54 -45.34 -19.05
CA THR A 252 -25.98 -44.16 -19.82
C THR A 252 -24.82 -43.13 -19.90
N GLU A 253 -24.62 -42.53 -21.08
CA GLU A 253 -23.60 -41.51 -21.28
C GLU A 253 -23.87 -40.26 -20.46
N ILE A 254 -22.86 -39.79 -19.72
CA ILE A 254 -23.00 -38.60 -18.89
C ILE A 254 -22.89 -37.34 -19.75
N LEU A 255 -23.92 -36.49 -19.63
CA LEU A 255 -23.97 -35.15 -20.22
C LEU A 255 -23.65 -34.11 -19.14
N THR A 256 -22.61 -33.29 -19.36
CA THR A 256 -22.32 -32.13 -18.54
C THR A 256 -22.87 -30.85 -19.16
N LYS A 257 -23.49 -30.01 -18.36
CA LYS A 257 -24.06 -28.71 -18.78
C LYS A 257 -23.45 -27.58 -17.95
N LEU A 258 -23.45 -26.38 -18.53
CA LEU A 258 -23.10 -25.19 -17.78
C LEU A 258 -24.24 -24.84 -16.80
N ASP A 259 -23.91 -24.77 -15.49
CA ASP A 259 -24.81 -24.17 -14.48
C ASP A 259 -24.32 -22.74 -14.18
N ALA A 260 -24.87 -21.80 -14.95
CA ALA A 260 -24.53 -20.39 -14.79
C ALA A 260 -25.08 -19.79 -13.49
N ASN A 261 -26.18 -20.33 -12.92
CA ASN A 261 -26.85 -19.71 -11.78
C ASN A 261 -25.97 -19.71 -10.53
N ALA A 262 -25.33 -20.84 -10.21
CA ALA A 262 -24.42 -20.94 -9.08
C ALA A 262 -23.25 -19.95 -9.20
N LEU A 263 -22.68 -19.80 -10.40
CA LEU A 263 -21.58 -18.87 -10.68
C LEU A 263 -22.03 -17.41 -10.60
N ILE A 264 -23.21 -17.07 -11.10
CA ILE A 264 -23.80 -15.72 -11.01
C ILE A 264 -24.01 -15.32 -9.55
N ASP A 265 -24.57 -16.22 -8.74
CA ASP A 265 -24.87 -15.93 -7.34
C ASP A 265 -23.58 -15.72 -6.52
N ILE A 266 -22.54 -16.51 -6.76
CA ILE A 266 -21.21 -16.35 -6.13
C ILE A 266 -20.62 -14.98 -6.50
N ALA A 267 -20.60 -14.63 -7.80
CA ALA A 267 -20.03 -13.37 -8.26
C ALA A 267 -20.78 -12.18 -7.67
N ARG A 268 -22.12 -12.17 -7.77
CA ARG A 268 -22.97 -11.09 -7.26
C ARG A 268 -22.79 -10.89 -5.75
N THR A 269 -22.69 -11.97 -4.97
CA THR A 269 -22.55 -11.91 -3.52
C THR A 269 -21.25 -11.24 -3.08
N THR A 270 -20.19 -11.36 -3.88
CA THR A 270 -18.86 -10.80 -3.57
C THR A 270 -18.56 -9.47 -4.25
N GLY A 271 -19.53 -8.93 -5.01
CA GLY A 271 -19.34 -7.69 -5.77
C GLY A 271 -18.45 -7.85 -7.00
N GLY A 272 -18.30 -9.09 -7.50
CA GLY A 272 -17.70 -9.38 -8.79
C GLY A 272 -18.73 -9.56 -9.89
N GLN A 273 -18.32 -10.16 -11.01
CA GLN A 273 -19.16 -10.36 -12.20
C GLN A 273 -19.02 -11.78 -12.73
N TYR A 274 -20.12 -12.34 -13.21
CA TYR A 274 -20.14 -13.56 -14.01
C TYR A 274 -20.01 -13.21 -15.49
N LEU A 275 -19.17 -13.96 -16.22
CA LEU A 275 -19.06 -13.88 -17.68
C LEU A 275 -18.91 -15.30 -18.27
N PRO A 276 -19.58 -15.60 -19.40
CA PRO A 276 -19.26 -16.81 -20.15
C PRO A 276 -17.88 -16.67 -20.77
N ILE A 277 -17.14 -17.76 -20.92
CA ILE A 277 -15.78 -17.71 -21.50
C ILE A 277 -15.83 -17.20 -22.95
N GLY A 278 -16.88 -17.49 -23.68
CA GLY A 278 -17.01 -17.18 -25.10
C GLY A 278 -16.16 -18.08 -26.03
N PRO A 279 -16.41 -18.04 -27.36
CA PRO A 279 -15.71 -18.89 -28.33
C PRO A 279 -14.21 -18.65 -28.40
N THR A 280 -13.75 -17.43 -28.22
CA THR A 280 -12.32 -17.03 -28.30
C THR A 280 -11.74 -16.61 -26.94
N GLY A 281 -12.50 -16.72 -25.83
CA GLY A 281 -12.05 -16.36 -24.48
C GLY A 281 -12.34 -14.92 -24.10
N GLU A 282 -13.31 -14.28 -24.73
CA GLU A 282 -13.67 -12.87 -24.52
C GLU A 282 -14.02 -12.57 -23.06
N GLY A 283 -14.73 -13.51 -22.39
CA GLY A 283 -15.09 -13.34 -20.99
C GLY A 283 -13.89 -13.14 -20.07
N LEU A 284 -12.86 -13.97 -20.24
CA LEU A 284 -11.60 -13.81 -19.48
C LEU A 284 -10.90 -12.48 -19.84
N THR A 285 -10.85 -12.13 -21.13
CA THR A 285 -10.25 -10.86 -21.59
C THR A 285 -10.96 -9.65 -20.94
N HIS A 286 -12.30 -9.72 -20.85
CA HIS A 286 -13.09 -8.66 -20.23
C HIS A 286 -12.79 -8.52 -18.72
N VAL A 287 -12.78 -9.65 -17.97
CA VAL A 287 -12.42 -9.64 -16.55
C VAL A 287 -11.05 -9.04 -16.32
N PHE A 288 -10.04 -9.46 -17.10
CA PHE A 288 -8.68 -8.93 -16.96
C PHE A 288 -8.61 -7.43 -17.28
N SER A 289 -9.35 -6.94 -18.28
CA SER A 289 -9.41 -5.51 -18.59
C SER A 289 -10.05 -4.70 -17.46
N GLU A 290 -11.06 -5.24 -16.82
CA GLU A 290 -11.73 -4.63 -15.67
C GLU A 290 -10.79 -4.57 -14.45
N LEU A 291 -10.09 -5.66 -14.16
CA LEU A 291 -9.10 -5.73 -13.08
C LEU A 291 -7.95 -4.73 -13.29
N GLN A 292 -7.44 -4.61 -14.52
CA GLN A 292 -6.42 -3.61 -14.87
C GLN A 292 -6.93 -2.18 -14.70
N ALA A 293 -8.16 -1.89 -15.14
CA ALA A 293 -8.78 -0.58 -14.97
C ALA A 293 -8.94 -0.23 -13.48
N PHE A 294 -9.28 -1.22 -12.65
CA PHE A 294 -9.38 -1.06 -11.21
C PHE A 294 -8.03 -0.72 -10.56
N GLY A 295 -6.97 -1.44 -10.90
CA GLY A 295 -5.61 -1.16 -10.44
C GLY A 295 -5.12 0.24 -10.86
N GLN A 296 -5.38 0.64 -12.11
CA GLN A 296 -5.02 1.97 -12.61
C GLN A 296 -5.81 3.11 -11.93
N LYS A 297 -7.10 2.90 -11.64
CA LYS A 297 -7.92 3.88 -10.93
C LYS A 297 -7.38 4.14 -9.52
N LYS A 298 -7.08 3.08 -8.77
CA LYS A 298 -6.50 3.18 -7.43
C LYS A 298 -5.13 3.88 -7.45
N LEU A 299 -4.30 3.58 -8.44
CA LEU A 299 -3.02 4.24 -8.66
C LEU A 299 -3.20 5.76 -8.88
N ARG A 300 -4.17 6.17 -9.71
CA ARG A 300 -4.47 7.60 -9.95
C ARG A 300 -4.97 8.30 -8.68
N GLU A 301 -5.82 7.64 -7.89
CA GLU A 301 -6.31 8.17 -6.62
C GLU A 301 -5.16 8.34 -5.61
N GLN A 302 -4.24 7.38 -5.50
CA GLN A 302 -3.05 7.47 -4.65
C GLN A 302 -2.06 8.56 -5.12
N LEU A 303 -1.86 8.72 -6.43
CA LEU A 303 -1.00 9.74 -7.00
C LEU A 303 -1.59 11.16 -6.88
N SER A 304 -2.91 11.29 -6.78
CA SER A 304 -3.58 12.58 -6.59
C SER A 304 -3.53 13.08 -5.14
N THR A 305 -3.12 12.26 -4.19
CA THR A 305 -2.95 12.67 -2.80
C THR A 305 -1.67 13.49 -2.66
N THR A 306 -1.79 14.81 -2.87
CA THR A 306 -0.71 15.75 -2.65
C THR A 306 -0.52 15.97 -1.16
N LEU A 307 0.65 15.61 -0.63
CA LEU A 307 0.99 15.88 0.75
C LEU A 307 1.71 17.24 0.85
N PRO A 308 1.34 18.11 1.80
CA PRO A 308 2.04 19.36 2.03
C PRO A 308 3.48 19.07 2.50
N ILE A 309 4.44 19.86 1.98
CA ILE A 309 5.86 19.71 2.33
C ILE A 309 6.14 20.46 3.61
N ASN A 310 6.68 19.77 4.63
CA ASN A 310 7.17 20.38 5.85
C ASN A 310 8.47 21.14 5.58
N ARG A 311 8.49 22.45 5.83
CA ARG A 311 9.64 23.35 5.62
C ARG A 311 10.25 23.88 6.92
N TYR A 312 10.11 23.13 8.02
CA TYR A 312 10.66 23.50 9.33
C TYR A 312 12.15 23.77 9.32
N GLN A 313 12.89 23.13 8.40
CA GLN A 313 14.36 23.27 8.27
C GLN A 313 14.81 24.72 8.10
N ILE A 314 14.07 25.52 7.32
CA ILE A 314 14.40 26.93 7.07
C ILE A 314 14.34 27.73 8.38
N PHE A 315 13.31 27.49 9.19
CA PHE A 315 13.14 28.16 10.49
C PHE A 315 14.17 27.71 11.50
N VAL A 316 14.58 26.44 11.50
CA VAL A 316 15.69 25.94 12.34
C VAL A 316 16.99 26.64 11.97
N ILE A 317 17.32 26.69 10.67
CA ILE A 317 18.55 27.35 10.19
C ILE A 317 18.58 28.83 10.60
N LEU A 318 17.47 29.57 10.39
CA LEU A 318 17.37 30.96 10.79
C LEU A 318 17.50 31.13 12.32
N GLY A 319 16.83 30.26 13.09
CA GLY A 319 16.92 30.26 14.54
C GLY A 319 18.36 30.08 15.05
N ILE A 320 19.06 29.08 14.51
CA ILE A 320 20.49 28.84 14.84
C ILE A 320 21.34 30.02 14.40
N LEU A 321 21.12 30.60 13.22
CA LEU A 321 21.87 31.74 12.72
C LEU A 321 21.75 32.94 13.66
N PHE A 322 20.55 33.26 14.13
CA PHE A 322 20.35 34.35 15.09
C PHE A 322 21.03 34.10 16.42
N LEU A 323 21.05 32.87 16.94
CA LEU A 323 21.75 32.51 18.17
C LEU A 323 23.28 32.56 18.00
N VAL A 324 23.79 32.18 16.83
CA VAL A 324 25.22 32.33 16.50
C VAL A 324 25.63 33.78 16.42
N ILE A 325 24.83 34.65 15.77
CA ILE A 325 25.08 36.08 15.68
C ILE A 325 25.04 36.72 17.07
N GLU A 326 24.11 36.32 17.94
CA GLU A 326 24.05 36.76 19.33
C GLU A 326 25.35 36.42 20.07
N ASN A 327 25.81 35.17 19.93
CA ASN A 327 27.02 34.69 20.61
C ASN A 327 28.29 35.36 20.08
N LEU A 328 28.41 35.58 18.74
CA LEU A 328 29.54 36.27 18.11
C LEU A 328 29.55 37.78 18.34
N SER A 329 28.42 38.36 18.74
CA SER A 329 28.33 39.81 19.00
C SER A 329 29.11 40.18 20.26
N PRO A 330 30.26 40.87 20.17
CA PRO A 330 31.12 41.11 21.33
C PRO A 330 30.46 42.12 22.29
N SER A 331 30.37 41.74 23.54
CA SER A 331 29.92 42.66 24.63
C SER A 331 30.99 43.72 24.95
N SER A 332 32.25 43.50 24.54
CA SER A 332 33.41 44.42 24.74
C SER A 332 34.34 44.34 23.54
N LYS A 333 34.96 45.50 23.13
CA LYS A 333 35.87 45.62 21.97
C LYS A 333 37.11 44.70 21.98
N LYS A 334 37.43 44.03 23.08
CA LYS A 334 38.69 43.29 23.25
C LYS A 334 38.65 41.78 23.04
N ASN A 335 37.50 41.15 22.74
CA ASN A 335 37.42 39.69 22.72
C ASN A 335 36.93 39.07 21.41
N ILE A 336 37.20 39.68 20.24
CA ILE A 336 36.76 39.12 18.94
C ILE A 336 37.50 37.82 18.59
N LEU A 337 38.73 37.64 19.01
CA LEU A 337 39.53 36.42 18.65
C LEU A 337 39.33 35.21 19.58
N LYS A 338 38.87 35.41 20.82
CA LYS A 338 38.69 34.27 21.77
C LYS A 338 37.32 33.56 21.70
N SER A 339 36.34 34.17 21.06
CA SER A 339 34.96 33.58 20.95
C SER A 339 34.82 32.65 19.74
N ALA A 340 35.56 32.91 18.65
CA ALA A 340 35.46 32.11 17.44
C ALA A 340 35.93 30.67 17.57
N THR A 341 36.88 30.42 18.50
CA THR A 341 37.45 29.08 18.71
C THR A 341 36.62 28.18 19.61
N LYS A 342 35.61 28.69 20.35
CA LYS A 342 34.79 27.90 21.26
C LYS A 342 33.48 27.34 20.64
N CYS A 343 32.99 27.84 19.51
CA CYS A 343 31.76 27.43 18.89
C CYS A 343 31.88 26.46 17.69
N PHE A 344 33.10 26.14 17.25
CA PHE A 344 33.34 25.28 16.08
C PHE A 344 32.96 23.81 16.23
N PRO A 345 32.99 23.15 17.42
CA PRO A 345 32.69 21.74 17.51
C PRO A 345 31.17 21.39 17.55
N VAL A 346 30.26 22.32 17.88
CA VAL A 346 28.83 22.00 18.03
C VAL A 346 28.07 22.03 16.70
N ALA A 347 28.51 22.83 15.73
CA ALA A 347 27.85 22.93 14.42
C ALA A 347 28.12 21.72 13.51
N ILE A 348 29.27 21.04 13.69
CA ILE A 348 29.65 19.87 12.88
C ILE A 348 28.86 18.61 13.32
N PHE A 349 28.50 18.49 14.61
CA PHE A 349 27.80 17.31 15.11
C PHE A 349 26.31 17.25 14.69
N LEU A 350 25.71 18.38 14.32
CA LEU A 350 24.29 18.45 13.86
C LEU A 350 24.11 18.23 12.36
N MET A 351 25.18 18.33 11.55
CA MET A 351 25.10 18.10 10.11
C MET A 351 25.31 16.63 9.67
N PHE A 352 25.86 15.76 10.53
CA PHE A 352 26.15 14.36 10.20
C PHE A 352 25.22 13.33 10.84
N GLY A 353 24.15 13.75 11.50
CA GLY A 353 23.24 12.87 12.25
C GLY A 353 21.90 12.54 11.58
N CYS A 354 21.75 12.70 10.26
CA CYS A 354 20.54 12.25 9.53
C CYS A 354 20.92 11.70 8.14
N SER A 355 21.24 10.40 8.11
CA SER A 355 21.15 9.56 6.90
C SER A 355 19.84 8.79 6.94
#